data_228f2e348f710ba05690e91212d58364
#
_entry.id   228f2e348f710ba05690e91212d58364
#
_cell.length_a   1.000
_cell.length_b   1.000
_cell.length_c   1.000
_cell.angle_alpha   90.00
_cell.angle_beta   90.00
_cell.angle_gamma   90.00
#
_symmetry.space_group_name_H-M   'P 1'
#
loop_
_entity.id
_entity.type
_entity.pdbx_description
1 polymer ?
#
loop_
_entity_poly.entity_id
_entity_poly.type
_entity_poly.pdbx_seq_one_letter_code
_entity_poly.pdbx_strand_id
1 'polypeptide(L)'
;MSSTARLDLPYIAAGQAQKHVTHNDALAIIDALVHLAIESRIQTAPPASPATHARYLVPPAATGAWSGRSGAIAAEDSGGWTYHQPQAGWRAFVRDEAQLILFDGTAWGPMVRRAESFGINADADATNRLSVSAPAALFSHAGSDMRLTLNKAATANVGTLQFQTGFATQAELGLAGDNDLRLKVRDGAALRQAMVVKSGTGRVGIGVAEPAAELEVGDSSGDGDCRIQLRANASQIAQFGASSTQVFVDTVGNKPFIIFVNGAARAHFNGQGNVGIGVSSPSTRLDVDGAIKVKSYTRASLPSASSLGIGALLCVSDDPGGAAMAFSDGASWRRVADNAIVS
;
A
#
# COMPACT_ATOMS: atom_id res chain seq x y z
N MET A 1 -2.79 7.23 -68.79
CA MET A 1 -4.13 6.84 -68.32
C MET A 1 -4.36 7.65 -67.05
N SER A 2 -5.56 8.19 -66.89
CA SER A 2 -5.92 8.86 -65.65
C SER A 2 -6.22 7.82 -64.56
N SER A 3 -5.89 8.10 -63.34
CA SER A 3 -6.12 7.20 -62.16
C SER A 3 -6.65 7.98 -60.98
N THR A 4 -7.13 7.27 -59.93
CA THR A 4 -7.55 7.87 -58.67
C THR A 4 -6.34 8.40 -57.92
N ALA A 5 -6.52 9.45 -57.14
CA ALA A 5 -5.44 10.23 -56.57
C ALA A 5 -4.72 9.60 -55.35
N ARG A 6 -5.37 8.70 -54.65
CA ARG A 6 -4.81 8.11 -53.42
C ARG A 6 -4.34 6.66 -53.62
N LEU A 7 -5.15 5.88 -54.29
CA LEU A 7 -4.88 4.45 -54.47
C LEU A 7 -4.37 4.15 -55.88
N ASP A 8 -4.22 5.17 -56.73
CA ASP A 8 -3.72 5.07 -58.10
C ASP A 8 -4.48 4.01 -58.96
N LEU A 9 -5.79 3.90 -58.68
CA LEU A 9 -6.65 2.96 -59.41
C LEU A 9 -6.91 3.46 -60.84
N PRO A 10 -6.59 2.71 -61.88
CA PRO A 10 -6.69 3.19 -63.26
C PRO A 10 -8.17 3.41 -63.67
N TYR A 11 -8.46 4.57 -64.26
CA TYR A 11 -9.73 4.86 -64.84
C TYR A 11 -9.90 4.19 -66.23
N ILE A 12 -11.11 3.79 -66.50
CA ILE A 12 -11.46 3.33 -67.85
C ILE A 12 -11.53 4.53 -68.81
N ALA A 13 -10.90 4.45 -69.97
CA ALA A 13 -10.90 5.50 -70.99
C ALA A 13 -12.26 5.65 -71.67
N ALA A 14 -12.59 6.91 -72.07
CA ALA A 14 -13.82 7.26 -72.78
C ALA A 14 -13.89 6.64 -74.15
N GLY A 15 -14.33 5.44 -74.33
CA GLY A 15 -14.47 4.72 -75.58
C GLY A 15 -15.38 3.51 -75.46
N GLN A 16 -15.83 3.21 -74.25
CA GLN A 16 -16.67 2.03 -73.93
C GLN A 16 -18.08 2.47 -73.52
N ALA A 17 -18.91 2.91 -74.46
CA ALA A 17 -20.37 3.15 -74.32
C ALA A 17 -20.82 3.49 -72.89
N GLN A 18 -20.40 4.62 -72.32
CA GLN A 18 -20.71 5.19 -70.99
C GLN A 18 -20.42 4.31 -69.74
N LYS A 19 -19.89 3.11 -69.90
CA LYS A 19 -19.49 2.26 -68.74
C LYS A 19 -18.38 2.89 -67.89
N HIS A 20 -17.61 3.77 -68.46
CA HIS A 20 -16.53 4.50 -67.78
C HIS A 20 -17.03 5.42 -66.67
N VAL A 21 -18.25 5.99 -66.80
CA VAL A 21 -18.77 6.94 -65.78
C VAL A 21 -19.04 6.22 -64.49
N THR A 22 -19.95 5.22 -64.49
CA THR A 22 -20.29 4.48 -63.26
C THR A 22 -19.12 3.71 -62.66
N HIS A 23 -18.20 3.23 -63.49
CA HIS A 23 -16.98 2.54 -63.00
C HIS A 23 -16.02 3.51 -62.35
N ASN A 24 -15.77 4.65 -62.98
CA ASN A 24 -14.86 5.66 -62.46
C ASN A 24 -15.40 6.33 -61.15
N ASP A 25 -16.76 6.53 -61.10
CA ASP A 25 -17.41 6.98 -59.86
C ASP A 25 -17.23 5.96 -58.72
N ALA A 26 -17.36 4.66 -59.03
CA ALA A 26 -17.10 3.60 -58.01
C ALA A 26 -15.64 3.59 -57.56
N LEU A 27 -14.68 3.79 -58.48
CA LEU A 27 -13.27 3.89 -58.12
C LEU A 27 -12.98 5.12 -57.25
N ALA A 28 -13.61 6.27 -57.55
CA ALA A 28 -13.49 7.47 -56.73
C ALA A 28 -14.01 7.28 -55.31
N ILE A 29 -15.13 6.56 -55.17
CA ILE A 29 -15.69 6.19 -53.85
C ILE A 29 -14.73 5.26 -53.09
N ILE A 30 -14.17 4.25 -53.77
CA ILE A 30 -13.19 3.32 -53.19
C ILE A 30 -11.98 4.12 -52.72
N ASP A 31 -11.43 5.00 -53.55
CA ASP A 31 -10.28 5.84 -53.26
C ASP A 31 -10.56 6.77 -52.04
N ALA A 32 -11.80 7.27 -51.92
CA ALA A 32 -12.18 8.11 -50.80
C ALA A 32 -12.21 7.35 -49.46
N LEU A 33 -12.68 6.10 -49.47
CA LEU A 33 -13.07 5.37 -48.25
C LEU A 33 -12.10 4.28 -47.80
N VAL A 34 -11.31 3.71 -48.72
CA VAL A 34 -10.32 2.68 -48.35
C VAL A 34 -9.13 3.34 -47.64
N HIS A 35 -8.72 2.75 -46.54
CA HIS A 35 -7.71 3.34 -45.65
C HIS A 35 -8.04 4.80 -45.26
N LEU A 36 -9.28 5.03 -44.83
CA LEU A 36 -9.83 6.33 -44.57
C LEU A 36 -8.99 7.07 -43.51
N ALA A 37 -8.35 8.14 -43.90
CA ALA A 37 -7.71 9.11 -43.04
C ALA A 37 -8.37 10.47 -43.22
N ILE A 38 -8.78 11.10 -42.13
CA ILE A 38 -9.42 12.42 -42.09
C ILE A 38 -8.49 13.41 -41.42
N GLU A 39 -8.50 14.65 -41.89
CA GLU A 39 -7.63 15.71 -41.36
C GLU A 39 -8.09 16.14 -39.95
N SER A 40 -9.41 16.29 -39.80
CA SER A 40 -10.01 16.70 -38.52
C SER A 40 -11.47 16.25 -38.41
N ARG A 41 -11.98 16.14 -37.20
CA ARG A 41 -13.39 15.89 -36.87
C ARG A 41 -14.04 17.00 -36.04
N ILE A 42 -13.29 18.08 -35.75
CA ILE A 42 -13.78 19.20 -34.94
C ILE A 42 -13.95 20.49 -35.74
N GLN A 43 -13.46 20.53 -36.97
CA GLN A 43 -13.57 21.70 -37.84
C GLN A 43 -15.02 21.89 -38.31
N THR A 44 -15.63 23.06 -37.98
CA THR A 44 -17.06 23.33 -38.20
C THR A 44 -17.37 23.95 -39.56
N ALA A 45 -16.39 24.31 -40.36
CA ALA A 45 -16.57 24.82 -41.72
C ALA A 45 -15.50 24.27 -42.66
N PRO A 46 -15.79 24.14 -43.95
CA PRO A 46 -14.79 23.80 -44.96
C PRO A 46 -13.63 24.79 -44.90
N PRO A 47 -12.38 24.34 -44.98
CA PRO A 47 -11.24 25.25 -45.10
C PRO A 47 -11.31 26.03 -46.42
N ALA A 48 -10.87 27.29 -46.42
CA ALA A 48 -10.87 28.13 -47.60
C ALA A 48 -9.98 27.60 -48.73
N SER A 49 -8.93 26.88 -48.35
CA SER A 49 -8.00 26.20 -49.28
C SER A 49 -7.73 24.79 -48.72
N PRO A 50 -8.64 23.83 -48.96
CA PRO A 50 -8.42 22.46 -48.55
C PRO A 50 -7.21 21.89 -49.31
N ALA A 51 -6.46 21.00 -48.65
CA ALA A 51 -5.51 20.20 -49.34
C ALA A 51 -6.25 19.31 -50.37
N THR A 52 -5.65 19.14 -51.53
CA THR A 52 -6.22 18.30 -52.57
C THR A 52 -6.52 16.88 -52.02
N HIS A 53 -7.75 16.42 -52.25
CA HIS A 53 -8.25 15.14 -51.76
C HIS A 53 -8.27 15.01 -50.21
N ALA A 54 -8.32 16.12 -49.51
CA ALA A 54 -8.50 16.11 -48.06
C ALA A 54 -9.89 15.56 -47.66
N ARG A 55 -9.92 14.92 -46.49
CA ARG A 55 -11.15 14.38 -45.91
C ARG A 55 -11.38 14.88 -44.53
N TYR A 56 -12.61 15.13 -44.19
CA TYR A 56 -13.03 15.61 -42.87
C TYR A 56 -14.26 14.83 -42.38
N LEU A 57 -14.35 14.60 -41.11
CA LEU A 57 -15.59 14.19 -40.49
C LEU A 57 -16.39 15.44 -40.12
N VAL A 58 -17.55 15.62 -40.71
CA VAL A 58 -18.38 16.82 -40.46
C VAL A 58 -18.95 16.78 -39.07
N PRO A 59 -18.58 17.75 -38.19
CA PRO A 59 -19.10 17.80 -36.84
C PRO A 59 -20.56 18.27 -36.77
N PRO A 60 -21.22 18.16 -35.61
CA PRO A 60 -22.52 18.82 -35.36
C PRO A 60 -22.40 20.34 -35.55
N ALA A 61 -23.47 20.99 -35.98
CA ALA A 61 -23.54 22.43 -36.23
C ALA A 61 -22.53 22.97 -37.29
N ALA A 62 -22.10 22.14 -38.22
CA ALA A 62 -21.25 22.56 -39.30
C ALA A 62 -21.94 23.59 -40.23
N THR A 63 -21.15 24.50 -40.79
CA THR A 63 -21.59 25.60 -41.63
C THR A 63 -21.02 25.55 -43.04
N GLY A 64 -21.39 26.53 -43.89
CA GLY A 64 -20.95 26.57 -45.29
C GLY A 64 -21.44 25.35 -46.09
N ALA A 65 -20.59 24.80 -46.96
CA ALA A 65 -20.93 23.64 -47.79
C ALA A 65 -21.17 22.36 -46.96
N TRP A 66 -20.79 22.34 -45.67
CA TRP A 66 -21.00 21.19 -44.77
C TRP A 66 -22.29 21.26 -43.97
N SER A 67 -23.07 22.33 -44.11
CA SER A 67 -24.36 22.51 -43.41
C SER A 67 -25.31 21.34 -43.71
N GLY A 68 -25.91 20.76 -42.64
CA GLY A 68 -26.81 19.62 -42.72
C GLY A 68 -26.15 18.27 -43.03
N ARG A 69 -24.80 18.19 -43.01
CA ARG A 69 -24.05 16.96 -43.30
C ARG A 69 -23.38 16.33 -42.08
N SER A 70 -23.84 16.68 -40.89
CA SER A 70 -23.26 16.16 -39.63
C SER A 70 -23.09 14.64 -39.66
N GLY A 71 -21.92 14.17 -39.22
CA GLY A 71 -21.56 12.75 -39.17
C GLY A 71 -21.08 12.15 -40.50
N ALA A 72 -21.23 12.86 -41.64
CA ALA A 72 -20.75 12.41 -42.94
C ALA A 72 -19.21 12.61 -43.07
N ILE A 73 -18.58 11.81 -43.90
CA ILE A 73 -17.25 12.06 -44.42
C ILE A 73 -17.37 13.00 -45.59
N ALA A 74 -16.84 14.21 -45.47
CA ALA A 74 -16.69 15.16 -46.56
C ALA A 74 -15.33 14.90 -47.24
N ALA A 75 -15.32 14.57 -48.51
CA ALA A 75 -14.12 14.39 -49.32
C ALA A 75 -14.03 15.54 -50.33
N GLU A 76 -12.89 16.23 -50.38
CA GLU A 76 -12.57 17.22 -51.40
C GLU A 76 -12.18 16.51 -52.70
N ASP A 77 -12.81 16.90 -53.80
CA ASP A 77 -12.48 16.39 -55.15
C ASP A 77 -12.64 17.53 -56.17
N SER A 78 -11.52 17.87 -56.81
CA SER A 78 -11.47 18.84 -57.92
C SER A 78 -12.15 20.18 -57.67
N GLY A 79 -12.06 20.69 -56.41
CA GLY A 79 -12.66 21.97 -55.97
C GLY A 79 -14.08 21.88 -55.48
N GLY A 80 -14.63 20.68 -55.30
CA GLY A 80 -15.96 20.40 -54.73
C GLY A 80 -15.91 19.46 -53.53
N TRP A 81 -17.07 19.28 -52.88
CA TRP A 81 -17.24 18.36 -51.76
C TRP A 81 -18.21 17.23 -52.12
N THR A 82 -17.75 15.99 -51.97
CA THR A 82 -18.57 14.80 -51.96
C THR A 82 -18.79 14.33 -50.51
N TYR A 83 -19.94 13.71 -50.25
CA TYR A 83 -20.33 13.29 -48.90
C TYR A 83 -20.66 11.83 -48.84
N HIS A 84 -20.02 11.11 -47.94
CA HIS A 84 -20.25 9.69 -47.72
C HIS A 84 -20.86 9.49 -46.33
N GLN A 85 -22.07 8.92 -46.27
CA GLN A 85 -22.68 8.58 -45.00
C GLN A 85 -22.05 7.30 -44.44
N PRO A 86 -21.54 7.34 -43.19
CA PRO A 86 -20.91 6.17 -42.63
C PRO A 86 -21.91 5.07 -42.32
N GLN A 87 -21.43 3.84 -42.35
CA GLN A 87 -22.15 2.66 -41.87
C GLN A 87 -21.46 2.06 -40.69
N ALA A 88 -22.19 1.34 -39.82
CA ALA A 88 -21.62 0.66 -38.66
C ALA A 88 -20.44 -0.22 -39.07
N GLY A 89 -19.35 -0.08 -38.32
CA GLY A 89 -18.08 -0.77 -38.59
C GLY A 89 -17.06 0.02 -39.44
N TRP A 90 -17.44 1.22 -39.96
CA TRP A 90 -16.48 2.03 -40.67
C TRP A 90 -15.40 2.55 -39.71
N ARG A 91 -14.14 2.61 -40.16
CA ARG A 91 -12.96 3.04 -39.41
C ARG A 91 -12.33 4.23 -40.11
N ALA A 92 -11.85 5.20 -39.32
CA ALA A 92 -11.13 6.33 -39.84
C ALA A 92 -9.93 6.67 -38.88
N PHE A 93 -8.80 7.06 -39.48
CA PHE A 93 -7.70 7.63 -38.74
C PHE A 93 -7.81 9.15 -38.74
N VAL A 94 -7.90 9.76 -37.57
CA VAL A 94 -7.98 11.21 -37.38
C VAL A 94 -6.57 11.74 -37.24
N ARG A 95 -6.10 12.54 -38.19
CA ARG A 95 -4.68 12.95 -38.29
C ARG A 95 -4.28 13.92 -37.20
N ASP A 96 -5.09 14.94 -36.93
CA ASP A 96 -4.82 15.95 -35.91
C ASP A 96 -4.84 15.39 -34.49
N GLU A 97 -5.49 14.24 -34.26
CA GLU A 97 -5.56 13.55 -32.96
C GLU A 97 -4.64 12.31 -32.90
N ALA A 98 -4.06 11.89 -34.02
CA ALA A 98 -3.33 10.61 -34.16
C ALA A 98 -4.13 9.39 -33.64
N GLN A 99 -5.45 9.40 -33.83
CA GLN A 99 -6.38 8.42 -33.25
C GLN A 99 -7.16 7.64 -34.32
N LEU A 100 -7.31 6.35 -34.12
CA LEU A 100 -8.21 5.51 -34.89
C LEU A 100 -9.60 5.51 -34.26
N ILE A 101 -10.62 5.87 -35.04
CA ILE A 101 -12.02 5.91 -34.63
C ILE A 101 -12.87 4.90 -35.38
N LEU A 102 -13.98 4.50 -34.79
CA LEU A 102 -14.96 3.57 -35.31
C LEU A 102 -16.36 4.23 -35.30
N PHE A 103 -17.14 4.05 -36.37
CA PHE A 103 -18.57 4.39 -36.40
C PHE A 103 -19.38 3.19 -35.89
N ASP A 104 -20.17 3.36 -34.81
CA ASP A 104 -20.94 2.28 -34.17
C ASP A 104 -22.35 2.11 -34.77
N GLY A 105 -22.69 2.90 -35.77
CA GLY A 105 -24.03 2.97 -36.40
C GLY A 105 -24.79 4.24 -36.01
N THR A 106 -24.34 4.96 -34.97
CA THR A 106 -24.96 6.20 -34.48
C THR A 106 -23.94 7.32 -34.33
N ALA A 107 -22.74 7.01 -33.87
CA ALA A 107 -21.71 8.00 -33.61
C ALA A 107 -20.31 7.45 -33.88
N TRP A 108 -19.39 8.39 -34.16
CA TRP A 108 -17.96 8.10 -34.23
C TRP A 108 -17.33 8.16 -32.81
N GLY A 109 -16.60 7.13 -32.43
CA GLY A 109 -15.92 7.05 -31.14
C GLY A 109 -14.58 6.33 -31.24
N PRO A 110 -13.82 6.26 -30.15
CA PRO A 110 -12.56 5.50 -30.11
C PRO A 110 -12.77 4.06 -30.57
N MET A 111 -11.85 3.51 -31.34
CA MET A 111 -11.93 2.14 -31.86
C MET A 111 -12.00 1.10 -30.73
N VAL A 112 -11.28 1.34 -29.63
CA VAL A 112 -11.30 0.47 -28.45
C VAL A 112 -12.01 1.18 -27.31
N ARG A 113 -13.31 0.92 -27.14
CA ARG A 113 -14.11 1.38 -25.98
C ARG A 113 -14.24 0.30 -24.92
N ARG A 114 -14.22 -0.95 -25.31
CA ARG A 114 -14.32 -2.13 -24.45
C ARG A 114 -13.58 -3.29 -25.14
N ALA A 115 -12.64 -3.89 -24.41
CA ALA A 115 -11.98 -5.13 -24.81
C ALA A 115 -12.36 -6.22 -23.80
N GLU A 116 -12.58 -7.44 -24.27
CA GLU A 116 -12.77 -8.59 -23.37
C GLU A 116 -11.48 -9.01 -22.72
N SER A 117 -10.35 -8.84 -23.42
CA SER A 117 -9.01 -9.07 -22.93
C SER A 117 -8.02 -8.15 -23.64
N PHE A 118 -6.92 -7.81 -22.97
CA PHE A 118 -5.88 -6.97 -23.52
C PHE A 118 -4.51 -7.45 -23.06
N GLY A 119 -3.64 -7.79 -24.02
CA GLY A 119 -2.27 -8.24 -23.77
C GLY A 119 -1.26 -7.22 -24.27
N ILE A 120 -0.28 -6.87 -23.45
CA ILE A 120 0.89 -6.09 -23.84
C ILE A 120 2.11 -7.00 -23.74
N ASN A 121 2.62 -7.42 -24.89
CA ASN A 121 3.74 -8.36 -24.99
C ASN A 121 3.52 -9.66 -24.18
N ALA A 122 2.26 -10.05 -24.01
CA ALA A 122 1.82 -11.26 -23.34
C ALA A 122 0.41 -11.62 -23.81
N ASP A 123 0.08 -12.90 -23.83
CA ASP A 123 -1.27 -13.35 -24.12
C ASP A 123 -2.17 -13.14 -22.90
N ALA A 124 -3.32 -12.50 -23.12
CA ALA A 124 -4.37 -12.40 -22.12
C ALA A 124 -5.34 -13.58 -22.27
N ASP A 125 -5.91 -14.05 -21.17
CA ASP A 125 -6.81 -15.18 -21.10
C ASP A 125 -8.12 -14.87 -20.33
N ALA A 126 -8.96 -15.86 -20.11
CA ALA A 126 -10.22 -15.70 -19.39
C ALA A 126 -10.03 -15.32 -17.90
N THR A 127 -8.89 -15.62 -17.30
CA THR A 127 -8.53 -15.31 -15.91
C THR A 127 -7.75 -14.00 -15.84
N ASN A 128 -6.72 -13.84 -16.69
CA ASN A 128 -5.86 -12.69 -16.76
C ASN A 128 -6.24 -11.81 -17.95
N ARG A 129 -7.37 -11.11 -17.84
CA ARG A 129 -7.92 -10.30 -18.95
C ARG A 129 -7.06 -9.11 -19.33
N LEU A 130 -6.23 -8.61 -18.41
CA LEU A 130 -5.14 -7.67 -18.68
C LEU A 130 -3.81 -8.36 -18.35
N SER A 131 -3.05 -8.68 -19.37
CA SER A 131 -1.72 -9.27 -19.24
C SER A 131 -0.66 -8.30 -19.74
N VAL A 132 0.34 -8.00 -18.92
CA VAL A 132 1.44 -7.10 -19.26
C VAL A 132 2.76 -7.79 -18.97
N SER A 133 3.57 -7.99 -20.01
CA SER A 133 4.95 -8.47 -19.89
C SER A 133 5.90 -7.33 -20.27
N ALA A 134 6.37 -6.58 -19.29
CA ALA A 134 7.23 -5.41 -19.48
C ALA A 134 8.12 -5.22 -18.25
N PRO A 135 9.28 -4.54 -18.39
CA PRO A 135 10.11 -4.17 -17.25
C PRO A 135 9.41 -3.27 -16.24
N ALA A 136 8.39 -2.50 -16.67
CA ALA A 136 7.59 -1.62 -15.81
C ALA A 136 6.19 -1.41 -16.38
N ALA A 137 5.23 -1.15 -15.52
CA ALA A 137 3.90 -0.64 -15.85
C ALA A 137 3.65 0.64 -15.03
N LEU A 138 3.18 1.70 -15.69
CA LEU A 138 2.90 2.99 -15.06
C LEU A 138 1.40 3.24 -15.04
N PHE A 139 0.87 3.45 -13.86
CA PHE A 139 -0.45 4.04 -13.63
C PHE A 139 -0.23 5.45 -13.07
N SER A 140 -0.63 6.49 -13.81
CA SER A 140 -0.34 7.88 -13.46
C SER A 140 -1.61 8.71 -13.40
N HIS A 141 -1.54 9.83 -12.69
CA HIS A 141 -2.63 10.80 -12.60
C HIS A 141 -2.83 11.58 -13.93
N ALA A 142 -4.04 12.07 -14.17
CA ALA A 142 -4.39 12.97 -15.25
C ALA A 142 -4.58 14.43 -14.74
N GLY A 143 -3.68 14.89 -13.87
CA GLY A 143 -3.67 16.24 -13.30
C GLY A 143 -4.04 16.33 -11.82
N SER A 144 -4.57 15.27 -11.20
CA SER A 144 -4.90 15.21 -9.77
C SER A 144 -4.65 13.81 -9.19
N ASP A 145 -5.57 13.26 -8.44
CA ASP A 145 -5.42 11.96 -7.76
C ASP A 145 -5.34 10.78 -8.73
N MET A 146 -4.62 9.73 -8.30
CA MET A 146 -4.61 8.43 -8.93
C MET A 146 -4.99 7.36 -7.90
N ARG A 147 -5.94 6.46 -8.23
CA ARG A 147 -6.39 5.37 -7.36
C ARG A 147 -6.41 4.06 -8.14
N LEU A 148 -5.87 3.01 -7.53
CA LEU A 148 -6.06 1.64 -7.97
C LEU A 148 -7.10 0.99 -7.05
N THR A 149 -8.28 0.67 -7.58
CA THR A 149 -9.36 0.06 -6.82
C THR A 149 -9.44 -1.44 -7.13
N LEU A 150 -9.27 -2.25 -6.10
CA LEU A 150 -9.51 -3.68 -6.15
C LEU A 150 -10.84 -3.95 -5.44
N ASN A 151 -11.87 -4.38 -6.20
CA ASN A 151 -13.20 -4.64 -5.67
C ASN A 151 -13.52 -6.12 -5.72
N LYS A 152 -13.87 -6.73 -4.60
CA LYS A 152 -14.35 -8.10 -4.49
C LYS A 152 -15.88 -8.13 -4.38
N ALA A 153 -16.51 -9.18 -4.88
CA ALA A 153 -17.98 -9.28 -4.96
C ALA A 153 -18.65 -9.49 -3.59
N ALA A 154 -17.99 -10.17 -2.66
CA ALA A 154 -18.51 -10.45 -1.33
C ALA A 154 -17.38 -10.55 -0.30
N THR A 155 -17.73 -10.49 1.00
CA THR A 155 -16.77 -10.54 2.12
C THR A 155 -15.86 -11.76 2.05
N ALA A 156 -16.39 -12.93 1.74
CA ALA A 156 -15.62 -14.17 1.67
C ALA A 156 -14.70 -14.30 0.45
N ASN A 157 -14.84 -13.41 -0.55
CA ASN A 157 -13.95 -13.40 -1.72
C ASN A 157 -12.59 -12.78 -1.40
N VAL A 158 -11.68 -12.91 -2.37
CA VAL A 158 -10.31 -12.39 -2.27
C VAL A 158 -10.18 -11.14 -3.15
N GLY A 159 -9.55 -10.11 -2.60
CA GLY A 159 -9.14 -8.89 -3.32
C GLY A 159 -7.75 -8.51 -2.84
N THR A 160 -6.70 -8.99 -3.53
CA THR A 160 -5.32 -8.90 -3.08
C THR A 160 -4.36 -8.54 -4.20
N LEU A 161 -3.21 -7.98 -3.82
CA LEU A 161 -2.01 -7.91 -4.63
C LEU A 161 -1.11 -9.10 -4.30
N GLN A 162 -0.73 -9.87 -5.30
CA GLN A 162 0.16 -11.02 -5.15
C GLN A 162 1.52 -10.72 -5.75
N PHE A 163 2.57 -11.00 -4.99
CA PHE A 163 3.96 -10.93 -5.43
C PHE A 163 4.47 -12.35 -5.67
N GLN A 164 4.93 -12.62 -6.88
CA GLN A 164 5.28 -13.97 -7.34
C GLN A 164 6.73 -14.04 -7.82
N THR A 165 7.29 -15.23 -7.70
CA THR A 165 8.54 -15.62 -8.36
C THR A 165 8.28 -16.94 -9.09
N GLY A 166 8.50 -16.97 -10.41
CA GLY A 166 8.21 -18.14 -11.24
C GLY A 166 6.74 -18.61 -11.11
N PHE A 167 5.79 -17.67 -11.06
CA PHE A 167 4.34 -17.86 -10.84
C PHE A 167 3.97 -18.51 -9.49
N ALA A 168 4.90 -18.65 -8.57
CA ALA A 168 4.62 -19.05 -7.18
C ALA A 168 4.47 -17.80 -6.30
N THR A 169 3.33 -17.64 -5.62
CA THR A 169 3.07 -16.51 -4.72
C THR A 169 4.02 -16.57 -3.53
N GLN A 170 4.79 -15.48 -3.33
CA GLN A 170 5.73 -15.31 -2.22
C GLN A 170 5.16 -14.41 -1.13
N ALA A 171 4.36 -13.41 -1.52
CA ALA A 171 3.65 -12.54 -0.59
C ALA A 171 2.28 -12.13 -1.14
N GLU A 172 1.36 -11.78 -0.26
CA GLU A 172 0.02 -11.33 -0.57
C GLU A 172 -0.37 -10.18 0.38
N LEU A 173 -0.87 -9.09 -0.18
CA LEU A 173 -1.40 -7.95 0.57
C LEU A 173 -2.83 -7.66 0.13
N GLY A 174 -3.78 -7.63 1.05
CA GLY A 174 -5.17 -7.27 0.76
C GLY A 174 -6.18 -7.97 1.65
N LEU A 175 -7.41 -8.08 1.14
CA LEU A 175 -8.55 -8.67 1.83
C LEU A 175 -8.71 -10.13 1.36
N ALA A 176 -8.41 -11.09 2.21
CA ALA A 176 -8.35 -12.50 1.84
C ALA A 176 -9.29 -13.36 2.71
N GLY A 177 -10.54 -13.51 2.26
CA GLY A 177 -11.57 -14.32 2.91
C GLY A 177 -12.43 -13.60 3.93
N ASP A 178 -12.08 -12.36 4.25
CA ASP A 178 -12.83 -11.44 5.13
C ASP A 178 -12.54 -9.98 4.72
N ASN A 179 -12.93 -8.99 5.54
CA ASN A 179 -12.65 -7.58 5.29
C ASN A 179 -11.44 -7.05 6.03
N ASP A 180 -10.67 -7.90 6.71
CA ASP A 180 -9.44 -7.52 7.38
C ASP A 180 -8.31 -7.33 6.36
N LEU A 181 -7.52 -6.27 6.52
CA LEU A 181 -6.33 -6.09 5.72
C LEU A 181 -5.21 -6.99 6.25
N ARG A 182 -4.73 -7.90 5.40
CA ARG A 182 -3.73 -8.89 5.76
C ARG A 182 -2.48 -8.77 4.89
N LEU A 183 -1.32 -8.88 5.51
CA LEU A 183 -0.06 -9.19 4.86
C LEU A 183 0.30 -10.63 5.17
N LYS A 184 0.41 -11.44 4.12
CA LYS A 184 0.89 -12.82 4.22
C LYS A 184 2.20 -12.97 3.47
N VAL A 185 3.07 -13.78 3.97
CA VAL A 185 4.37 -14.11 3.35
C VAL A 185 4.55 -15.62 3.31
N ARG A 186 5.30 -16.10 2.32
CA ARG A 186 5.58 -17.52 2.18
C ARG A 186 6.63 -17.95 3.22
N ASP A 187 6.29 -19.01 3.93
CA ASP A 187 7.18 -19.73 4.83
C ASP A 187 7.29 -21.17 4.33
N GLY A 188 8.29 -21.43 3.50
CA GLY A 188 8.44 -22.74 2.85
C GLY A 188 7.23 -23.10 1.98
N ALA A 189 6.33 -23.95 2.48
CA ALA A 189 5.22 -24.48 1.70
C ALA A 189 3.95 -23.63 1.70
N ALA A 190 3.73 -22.77 2.70
CA ALA A 190 2.47 -22.06 2.90
C ALA A 190 2.63 -20.53 2.99
N LEU A 191 1.54 -19.80 2.72
CA LEU A 191 1.44 -18.38 3.04
C LEU A 191 1.00 -18.24 4.50
N ARG A 192 1.84 -17.65 5.34
CA ARG A 192 1.55 -17.33 6.73
C ARG A 192 1.18 -15.85 6.89
N GLN A 193 0.25 -15.57 7.78
CA GLN A 193 -0.10 -14.19 8.14
C GLN A 193 1.02 -13.59 8.99
N ALA A 194 1.67 -12.55 8.44
CA ALA A 194 2.65 -11.76 9.16
C ALA A 194 2.00 -10.60 9.93
N MET A 195 0.97 -9.98 9.33
CA MET A 195 0.27 -8.85 9.94
C MET A 195 -1.22 -8.87 9.56
N VAL A 196 -2.05 -8.39 10.46
CA VAL A 196 -3.47 -8.11 10.21
C VAL A 196 -3.85 -6.73 10.76
N VAL A 197 -4.74 -6.03 10.05
CA VAL A 197 -5.49 -4.89 10.58
C VAL A 197 -6.97 -5.27 10.53
N LYS A 198 -7.60 -5.36 11.70
CA LYS A 198 -9.01 -5.77 11.86
C LYS A 198 -9.95 -4.69 11.36
N SER A 199 -10.80 -4.99 10.41
CA SER A 199 -11.75 -4.06 9.80
C SER A 199 -12.78 -3.49 10.79
N GLY A 200 -13.18 -4.26 11.79
CA GLY A 200 -14.20 -3.85 12.76
C GLY A 200 -13.68 -2.99 13.91
N THR A 201 -12.40 -3.07 14.24
CA THR A 201 -11.81 -2.41 15.42
C THR A 201 -10.59 -1.53 15.10
N GLY A 202 -9.96 -1.70 13.94
CA GLY A 202 -8.69 -1.06 13.60
C GLY A 202 -7.47 -1.65 14.31
N ARG A 203 -7.62 -2.69 15.14
CA ARG A 203 -6.52 -3.32 15.88
C ARG A 203 -5.53 -3.97 14.95
N VAL A 204 -4.25 -3.88 15.30
CA VAL A 204 -3.13 -4.42 14.54
C VAL A 204 -2.54 -5.62 15.26
N GLY A 205 -2.50 -6.76 14.60
CA GLY A 205 -1.80 -7.95 15.04
C GLY A 205 -0.55 -8.21 14.21
N ILE A 206 0.58 -8.43 14.86
CA ILE A 206 1.83 -8.92 14.23
C ILE A 206 2.04 -10.33 14.77
N GLY A 207 1.95 -11.35 13.92
CA GLY A 207 1.96 -12.74 14.34
C GLY A 207 0.69 -13.23 15.04
N VAL A 208 -0.29 -12.34 15.28
CA VAL A 208 -1.57 -12.63 15.93
C VAL A 208 -2.71 -12.37 14.95
N ALA A 209 -3.62 -13.33 14.79
CA ALA A 209 -4.75 -13.21 13.85
C ALA A 209 -5.92 -12.41 14.45
N GLU A 210 -6.14 -12.51 15.76
CA GLU A 210 -7.24 -11.88 16.49
C GLU A 210 -6.68 -11.04 17.67
N PRO A 211 -6.16 -9.82 17.39
CA PRO A 211 -5.57 -8.98 18.44
C PRO A 211 -6.62 -8.49 19.44
N ALA A 212 -6.31 -8.65 20.73
CA ALA A 212 -7.13 -8.22 21.84
C ALA A 212 -6.86 -6.74 22.24
N ALA A 213 -5.72 -6.17 21.83
CA ALA A 213 -5.32 -4.79 22.05
C ALA A 213 -5.13 -4.03 20.73
N GLU A 214 -4.99 -2.69 20.78
CA GLU A 214 -4.77 -1.83 19.60
C GLU A 214 -3.56 -2.27 18.77
N LEU A 215 -2.48 -2.69 19.44
CA LEU A 215 -1.33 -3.37 18.83
C LEU A 215 -1.00 -4.59 19.70
N GLU A 216 -1.05 -5.76 19.10
CA GLU A 216 -0.62 -7.00 19.72
C GLU A 216 0.45 -7.68 18.87
N VAL A 217 1.59 -7.99 19.50
CA VAL A 217 2.67 -8.76 18.90
C VAL A 217 2.71 -10.11 19.58
N GLY A 218 2.56 -11.16 18.81
CA GLY A 218 2.50 -12.54 19.30
C GLY A 218 3.50 -13.44 18.61
N ASP A 219 3.65 -14.62 19.15
CA ASP A 219 4.48 -15.67 18.60
C ASP A 219 3.78 -16.36 17.41
N SER A 220 4.23 -16.06 16.19
CA SER A 220 3.77 -16.74 14.97
C SER A 220 4.56 -18.01 14.66
N SER A 221 5.71 -18.23 15.32
CA SER A 221 6.58 -19.38 15.13
C SER A 221 6.16 -20.58 15.98
N GLY A 222 5.49 -20.33 17.11
CA GLY A 222 5.06 -21.35 18.06
C GLY A 222 6.18 -21.83 18.97
N ASP A 223 7.29 -21.10 19.07
CA ASP A 223 8.40 -21.39 19.99
C ASP A 223 8.14 -20.87 21.42
N GLY A 224 7.08 -20.11 21.61
CA GLY A 224 6.64 -19.60 22.91
C GLY A 224 7.30 -18.29 23.32
N ASP A 225 8.10 -17.66 22.44
CA ASP A 225 8.80 -16.42 22.69
C ASP A 225 8.29 -15.30 21.77
N CYS A 226 7.87 -14.18 22.36
CA CYS A 226 7.47 -12.97 21.64
C CYS A 226 8.32 -11.79 22.10
N ARG A 227 8.94 -11.05 21.16
CA ARG A 227 9.85 -9.95 21.48
C ARG A 227 9.70 -8.77 20.53
N ILE A 228 9.70 -7.57 21.12
CA ILE A 228 9.99 -6.33 20.39
C ILE A 228 11.45 -5.99 20.66
N GLN A 229 12.28 -6.00 19.64
CA GLN A 229 13.71 -5.78 19.76
C GLN A 229 14.12 -4.46 19.13
N LEU A 230 14.81 -3.62 19.90
CA LEU A 230 15.47 -2.41 19.43
C LEU A 230 16.96 -2.68 19.29
N ARG A 231 17.52 -2.48 18.11
CA ARG A 231 18.92 -2.75 17.81
C ARG A 231 19.62 -1.49 17.32
N ALA A 232 20.59 -1.00 18.05
CA ALA A 232 21.45 0.10 17.61
C ALA A 232 22.60 -0.41 16.72
N ASN A 233 23.20 -1.57 17.08
CA ASN A 233 24.21 -2.29 16.28
C ASN A 233 24.20 -3.78 16.68
N ALA A 234 25.13 -4.56 16.14
CA ALA A 234 25.17 -6.02 16.39
C ALA A 234 25.28 -6.41 17.88
N SER A 235 25.83 -5.54 18.72
CA SER A 235 26.08 -5.79 20.15
C SER A 235 25.22 -4.96 21.12
N GLN A 236 24.38 -4.07 20.62
CA GLN A 236 23.53 -3.19 21.45
C GLN A 236 22.07 -3.47 21.14
N ILE A 237 21.48 -4.31 21.95
CA ILE A 237 20.11 -4.79 21.79
C ILE A 237 19.37 -4.53 23.10
N ALA A 238 18.22 -3.88 22.99
CA ALA A 238 17.22 -3.82 24.04
C ALA A 238 15.97 -4.56 23.57
N GLN A 239 15.35 -5.31 24.44
CA GLN A 239 14.13 -6.06 24.09
C GLN A 239 13.11 -5.99 25.22
N PHE A 240 11.84 -5.91 24.80
CA PHE A 240 10.67 -6.11 25.64
C PHE A 240 9.94 -7.33 25.13
N GLY A 241 9.66 -8.28 26.00
CA GLY A 241 9.07 -9.52 25.55
C GLY A 241 8.39 -10.34 26.63
N ALA A 242 7.77 -11.39 26.18
CA ALA A 242 7.14 -12.40 26.99
C ALA A 242 7.55 -13.80 26.49
N SER A 243 7.68 -14.73 27.43
CA SER A 243 7.81 -16.15 27.16
C SER A 243 6.72 -16.91 27.89
N SER A 244 6.69 -18.22 27.78
CA SER A 244 5.76 -19.07 28.53
C SER A 244 5.87 -18.95 30.05
N THR A 245 6.98 -18.42 30.57
CA THR A 245 7.28 -18.38 32.03
C THR A 245 7.44 -16.98 32.58
N GLN A 246 7.69 -15.96 31.76
CA GLN A 246 8.01 -14.61 32.27
C GLN A 246 7.73 -13.49 31.24
N VAL A 247 7.52 -12.30 31.77
CA VAL A 247 7.58 -11.04 31.03
C VAL A 247 8.89 -10.34 31.41
N PHE A 248 9.59 -9.78 30.45
CA PHE A 248 10.92 -9.19 30.69
C PHE A 248 11.16 -7.91 29.91
N VAL A 249 12.03 -7.07 30.49
CA VAL A 249 12.78 -6.04 29.78
C VAL A 249 14.24 -6.43 29.91
N ASP A 250 14.95 -6.55 28.81
CA ASP A 250 16.31 -7.05 28.79
C ASP A 250 17.23 -6.19 27.93
N THR A 251 18.50 -6.12 28.33
CA THR A 251 19.57 -5.47 27.57
C THR A 251 20.65 -6.52 27.28
N VAL A 252 20.80 -6.88 26.02
CA VAL A 252 21.77 -7.90 25.60
C VAL A 252 23.17 -7.30 25.49
N GLY A 253 24.19 -8.08 25.84
CA GLY A 253 25.60 -7.69 25.68
C GLY A 253 26.18 -6.90 26.85
N ASN A 254 25.78 -7.21 28.09
CA ASN A 254 26.30 -6.62 29.32
C ASN A 254 26.15 -5.07 29.37
N LYS A 255 25.05 -4.57 28.83
CA LYS A 255 24.71 -3.15 28.86
C LYS A 255 23.83 -2.84 30.08
N PRO A 256 23.96 -1.66 30.69
CA PRO A 256 23.08 -1.28 31.78
C PRO A 256 21.67 -1.00 31.27
N PHE A 257 20.65 -1.39 32.03
CA PHE A 257 19.30 -0.85 31.89
C PHE A 257 19.19 0.40 32.76
N ILE A 258 18.88 1.55 32.15
CA ILE A 258 18.86 2.84 32.83
C ILE A 258 17.46 3.44 32.73
N ILE A 259 16.94 3.88 33.87
CA ILE A 259 15.68 4.63 33.95
C ILE A 259 16.01 6.12 34.03
N PHE A 260 15.55 6.85 33.01
CA PHE A 260 15.64 8.30 32.97
C PHE A 260 14.30 8.92 33.40
N VAL A 261 14.38 9.96 34.22
CA VAL A 261 13.25 10.80 34.58
C VAL A 261 13.65 12.25 34.36
N ASN A 262 12.90 12.97 33.53
CA ASN A 262 13.17 14.35 33.14
C ASN A 262 14.62 14.58 32.64
N GLY A 263 15.05 13.68 31.72
CA GLY A 263 16.38 13.74 31.11
C GLY A 263 17.57 13.33 31.99
N ALA A 264 17.35 13.04 33.28
CA ALA A 264 18.38 12.59 34.22
C ALA A 264 18.23 11.09 34.53
N ALA A 265 19.33 10.36 34.52
CA ALA A 265 19.39 8.97 34.95
C ALA A 265 19.09 8.85 36.44
N ARG A 266 18.08 8.08 36.83
CA ARG A 266 17.62 7.92 38.22
C ARG A 266 17.91 6.55 38.79
N ALA A 267 17.84 5.52 37.96
CA ALA A 267 18.20 4.17 38.37
C ALA A 267 19.07 3.50 37.31
N HIS A 268 20.07 2.76 37.73
CA HIS A 268 20.96 1.95 36.91
C HIS A 268 20.88 0.49 37.33
N PHE A 269 20.67 -0.40 36.39
CA PHE A 269 20.85 -1.85 36.56
C PHE A 269 22.06 -2.23 35.72
N ASN A 270 23.18 -2.51 36.35
CA ASN A 270 24.41 -2.83 35.59
C ASN A 270 24.48 -4.31 35.21
N GLY A 271 25.41 -4.66 34.31
CA GLY A 271 25.54 -6.02 33.79
C GLY A 271 25.97 -7.06 34.85
N GLN A 272 26.43 -6.63 36.05
CA GLN A 272 26.70 -7.53 37.17
C GLN A 272 25.48 -7.79 38.07
N GLY A 273 24.33 -7.17 37.74
CA GLY A 273 23.08 -7.29 38.50
C GLY A 273 23.03 -6.39 39.72
N ASN A 274 23.86 -5.34 39.82
CA ASN A 274 23.79 -4.31 40.86
C ASN A 274 22.81 -3.20 40.47
N VAL A 275 22.15 -2.62 41.44
CA VAL A 275 21.19 -1.52 41.30
C VAL A 275 21.74 -0.27 41.94
N GLY A 276 21.89 0.81 41.15
CA GLY A 276 22.25 2.15 41.63
C GLY A 276 21.03 3.06 41.62
N ILE A 277 20.75 3.75 42.71
CA ILE A 277 19.77 4.83 42.75
C ILE A 277 20.53 6.13 42.89
N GLY A 278 20.55 6.94 41.83
CA GLY A 278 21.44 8.12 41.75
C GLY A 278 22.90 7.79 41.44
N VAL A 279 23.30 6.54 41.46
CA VAL A 279 24.65 6.03 41.22
C VAL A 279 24.75 5.37 39.86
N SER A 280 25.65 5.86 39.00
CA SER A 280 25.82 5.31 37.64
C SER A 280 26.70 4.04 37.59
N SER A 281 27.54 3.82 38.62
CA SER A 281 28.45 2.67 38.70
C SER A 281 28.32 2.02 40.08
N PRO A 282 27.21 1.30 40.37
CA PRO A 282 26.97 0.73 41.69
C PRO A 282 28.01 -0.34 42.03
N SER A 283 28.64 -0.22 43.21
CA SER A 283 29.69 -1.10 43.69
C SER A 283 29.15 -2.28 44.48
N THR A 284 27.90 -2.21 44.95
CA THR A 284 27.21 -3.25 45.71
C THR A 284 25.84 -3.58 45.08
N ARG A 285 25.17 -4.64 45.55
CA ARG A 285 23.85 -5.06 45.02
C ARG A 285 22.82 -3.94 45.03
N LEU A 286 22.84 -3.08 46.04
CA LEU A 286 22.05 -1.83 46.07
C LEU A 286 22.96 -0.73 46.55
N ASP A 287 23.16 0.30 45.73
CA ASP A 287 23.99 1.45 45.98
C ASP A 287 23.15 2.72 45.80
N VAL A 288 22.98 3.53 46.84
CA VAL A 288 22.03 4.66 46.86
C VAL A 288 22.77 5.95 47.20
N ASP A 289 22.77 6.90 46.29
CA ASP A 289 23.27 8.27 46.55
C ASP A 289 22.16 9.11 47.19
N GLY A 290 22.06 8.98 48.51
CA GLY A 290 21.06 9.67 49.31
C GLY A 290 20.55 8.88 50.51
N ALA A 291 19.60 9.45 51.22
CA ALA A 291 18.99 8.83 52.38
C ALA A 291 17.99 7.73 51.96
N ILE A 292 17.98 6.62 52.70
CA ILE A 292 16.98 5.56 52.59
C ILE A 292 15.98 5.73 53.72
N LYS A 293 14.70 5.96 53.39
CA LYS A 293 13.60 6.01 54.34
C LYS A 293 12.88 4.64 54.37
N VAL A 294 13.11 3.91 55.46
CA VAL A 294 12.39 2.67 55.73
C VAL A 294 11.02 2.96 56.37
N LYS A 295 10.11 2.00 56.29
CA LYS A 295 8.80 2.13 56.90
C LYS A 295 8.92 2.23 58.44
N SER A 296 8.19 3.18 59.01
CA SER A 296 8.14 3.38 60.46
C SER A 296 6.92 2.66 61.05
N TYR A 297 7.10 2.05 62.21
CA TYR A 297 6.09 1.37 63.02
C TYR A 297 6.12 1.85 64.47
N THR A 298 5.00 1.77 65.16
CA THR A 298 4.97 1.82 66.62
C THR A 298 5.33 0.43 67.14
N ARG A 299 5.84 0.36 68.40
CA ARG A 299 6.12 -0.92 69.08
C ARG A 299 4.91 -1.87 69.04
N ALA A 300 3.71 -1.32 69.29
CA ALA A 300 2.47 -2.08 69.24
C ALA A 300 2.07 -2.62 67.89
N SER A 301 2.60 -2.03 66.79
CA SER A 301 2.27 -2.39 65.41
C SER A 301 3.43 -3.09 64.66
N LEU A 302 4.52 -3.42 65.38
CA LEU A 302 5.65 -4.12 64.77
C LEU A 302 5.22 -5.44 64.13
N PRO A 303 5.57 -5.72 62.88
CA PRO A 303 5.41 -7.04 62.33
C PRO A 303 6.28 -8.06 63.04
N SER A 304 5.93 -9.35 62.97
CA SER A 304 6.80 -10.37 63.52
C SER A 304 8.17 -10.38 62.88
N ALA A 305 9.23 -10.28 63.69
CA ALA A 305 10.62 -10.35 63.22
C ALA A 305 10.91 -11.66 62.49
N SER A 306 10.39 -12.77 62.98
CA SER A 306 10.53 -14.09 62.37
C SER A 306 9.84 -14.21 60.96
N SER A 307 8.73 -13.51 60.74
CA SER A 307 8.04 -13.53 59.48
C SER A 307 8.76 -12.74 58.36
N LEU A 308 9.53 -11.72 58.75
CA LEU A 308 10.34 -10.92 57.77
C LEU A 308 11.77 -11.45 57.60
N GLY A 309 12.19 -12.35 58.45
CA GLY A 309 13.53 -12.99 58.39
C GLY A 309 14.67 -12.14 58.94
N ILE A 310 15.81 -12.76 59.09
CA ILE A 310 17.04 -12.14 59.58
C ILE A 310 17.50 -11.03 58.62
N GLY A 311 17.89 -9.87 59.16
CA GLY A 311 18.43 -8.76 58.41
C GLY A 311 17.41 -7.78 57.84
N ALA A 312 16.10 -8.00 58.03
CA ALA A 312 15.09 -7.00 57.68
C ALA A 312 15.29 -5.74 58.54
N LEU A 313 15.11 -4.53 57.94
CA LEU A 313 15.30 -3.23 58.53
C LEU A 313 13.95 -2.45 58.58
N LEU A 314 13.70 -1.77 59.69
CA LEU A 314 12.58 -0.83 59.86
C LEU A 314 12.94 0.28 60.86
N CYS A 315 12.03 1.26 60.96
CA CYS A 315 12.13 2.30 61.97
C CYS A 315 11.05 2.09 63.04
N VAL A 316 11.38 2.20 64.32
CA VAL A 316 10.45 2.18 65.42
C VAL A 316 10.27 3.62 65.90
N SER A 317 9.06 4.17 65.82
CA SER A 317 8.78 5.59 66.06
C SER A 317 8.63 5.97 67.53
N ASP A 318 8.27 5.02 68.39
CA ASP A 318 7.93 5.21 69.82
C ASP A 318 8.79 4.33 70.75
N ASP A 319 10.05 4.06 70.35
CA ASP A 319 10.97 3.36 71.21
C ASP A 319 11.32 4.26 72.45
N PRO A 320 11.56 3.72 73.66
CA PRO A 320 11.74 4.51 74.86
C PRO A 320 12.85 5.55 74.83
N GLY A 321 13.82 5.42 73.99
CA GLY A 321 14.90 6.41 73.76
C GLY A 321 14.64 7.37 72.60
N GLY A 322 13.43 7.36 71.97
CA GLY A 322 13.10 8.09 70.76
C GLY A 322 13.09 7.17 69.55
N ALA A 323 12.76 7.70 68.35
CA ALA A 323 12.70 6.89 67.16
C ALA A 323 14.05 6.21 66.86
N ALA A 324 14.01 4.90 66.61
CA ALA A 324 15.21 4.07 66.45
C ALA A 324 15.12 3.19 65.17
N MET A 325 16.21 3.00 64.50
CA MET A 325 16.37 1.97 63.48
C MET A 325 16.53 0.60 64.13
N ALA A 326 15.76 -0.38 63.67
CA ALA A 326 15.83 -1.74 64.17
C ALA A 326 16.03 -2.74 63.03
N PHE A 327 16.71 -3.84 63.34
CA PHE A 327 16.88 -5.00 62.43
C PHE A 327 16.29 -6.26 63.06
N SER A 328 15.85 -7.18 62.26
CA SER A 328 15.40 -8.50 62.72
C SER A 328 16.58 -9.45 62.88
N ASP A 329 16.72 -10.10 64.03
CA ASP A 329 17.63 -11.22 64.24
C ASP A 329 17.02 -12.60 63.92
N GLY A 330 15.81 -12.60 63.38
CA GLY A 330 15.01 -13.81 63.07
C GLY A 330 14.05 -14.21 64.17
N ALA A 331 14.18 -13.66 65.37
CA ALA A 331 13.28 -13.93 66.51
C ALA A 331 12.71 -12.60 67.11
N SER A 332 13.51 -11.57 67.16
CA SER A 332 13.18 -10.27 67.78
C SER A 332 13.66 -9.11 66.93
N TRP A 333 13.06 -7.93 67.12
CA TRP A 333 13.58 -6.66 66.60
C TRP A 333 14.63 -6.13 67.54
N ARG A 334 15.82 -5.81 66.98
CA ARG A 334 16.93 -5.26 67.74
C ARG A 334 17.30 -3.85 67.23
N ARG A 335 17.57 -2.93 68.13
CA ARG A 335 18.05 -1.59 67.76
C ARG A 335 19.42 -1.68 67.08
N VAL A 336 19.60 -0.96 65.95
CA VAL A 336 20.87 -0.92 65.25
C VAL A 336 21.97 -0.23 66.14
N ALA A 337 21.59 0.72 67.00
CA ALA A 337 22.52 1.49 67.79
C ALA A 337 23.23 0.66 68.89
N ASP A 338 22.55 -0.26 69.54
CA ASP A 338 23.07 -0.93 70.75
C ASP A 338 22.70 -2.44 70.83
N ASN A 339 22.12 -2.99 69.78
CA ASN A 339 21.67 -4.39 69.67
C ASN A 339 20.66 -4.80 70.73
N ALA A 340 20.06 -3.86 71.50
CA ALA A 340 19.02 -4.16 72.46
C ALA A 340 17.69 -4.54 71.77
N ILE A 341 16.91 -5.42 72.41
CA ILE A 341 15.58 -5.78 71.91
C ILE A 341 14.67 -4.55 71.97
N VAL A 342 13.95 -4.28 70.90
CA VAL A 342 12.88 -3.29 70.92
C VAL A 342 11.73 -3.84 71.71
N SER A 343 11.41 -3.27 72.80
CA SER A 343 10.44 -3.75 73.80
C SER A 343 9.31 -2.78 74.01
#